data_412e816b41bc56d7662251d72a7d8492
#
_entry.id   412e816b41bc56d7662251d72a7d8492
#
_cell.length_a   1.000
_cell.length_b   1.000
_cell.length_c   1.000
_cell.angle_alpha   90.00
_cell.angle_beta   90.00
_cell.angle_gamma   90.00
#
_symmetry.space_group_name_H-M   'P 1'
#
loop_
_entity.id
_entity.type
_entity.pdbx_description
1 polymer ?
#
loop_
_entity_poly.entity_id
_entity_poly.type
_entity_poly.pdbx_seq_one_letter_code
_entity_poly.pdbx_strand_id
1 'polypeptide(L)'
;MTHYYNIYGLSVRSSRKIELLNELAEPSSVDLSVTWSSAQVSIPDVALVWQPVVTRQLSTKGRISFFSAESASGIYLKLTFITAHGDLSVLMDPDKKNVWIIHSNTEPVSNMNSLFVGSILGCILRLRGTLCLHGSVINIDGQAVILTGKKKSGKSTTATAFSRLGYKVMADDIAVINEVNGDFFVQPGYAKVRLRPQPLEVFYPENTYEFDSVYSHRDSKYSDLKGSFHNTPLRLGAIYLLSETEETDGVPFVKSTSAERLVQLHSNTFAGYVLSTGQRKAEFKMLGRLSLKVPVKYLHFGRNVKLVYQQCGVMLDDLKKTV
;
A
#
# COMPACT_ATOMS: atom_id res chain seq x y z
N MET A 1 -12.40 -18.01 16.47
CA MET A 1 -11.67 -16.98 17.27
C MET A 1 -11.71 -15.67 16.52
N THR A 2 -11.77 -14.56 17.27
CA THR A 2 -11.76 -13.21 16.69
C THR A 2 -10.42 -12.59 16.94
N HIS A 3 -9.88 -11.87 15.95
CA HIS A 3 -8.55 -11.26 15.99
C HIS A 3 -8.67 -9.76 15.68
N TYR A 4 -7.86 -8.93 16.33
CA TYR A 4 -7.91 -7.47 16.19
C TYR A 4 -6.55 -6.92 15.78
N TYR A 5 -6.57 -5.91 14.89
CA TYR A 5 -5.39 -5.30 14.31
C TYR A 5 -5.57 -3.79 14.14
N ASN A 6 -4.46 -3.06 14.07
CA ASN A 6 -4.44 -1.69 13.59
C ASN A 6 -3.54 -1.63 12.35
N ILE A 7 -4.09 -1.13 11.24
CA ILE A 7 -3.34 -0.99 9.98
C ILE A 7 -3.92 0.16 9.16
N TYR A 8 -3.08 1.03 8.65
CA TYR A 8 -3.47 2.19 7.85
C TYR A 8 -4.46 3.13 8.56
N GLY A 9 -4.38 3.20 9.88
CA GLY A 9 -5.30 3.99 10.70
C GLY A 9 -6.68 3.36 10.90
N LEU A 10 -6.87 2.08 10.52
CA LEU A 10 -8.11 1.34 10.71
C LEU A 10 -7.97 0.33 11.84
N SER A 11 -8.96 0.31 12.74
CA SER A 11 -9.20 -0.76 13.70
C SER A 11 -9.93 -1.91 12.99
N VAL A 12 -9.26 -3.04 12.81
CA VAL A 12 -9.75 -4.18 12.03
C VAL A 12 -10.06 -5.36 12.93
N ARG A 13 -11.29 -5.89 12.82
CA ARG A 13 -11.71 -7.17 13.39
C ARG A 13 -11.70 -8.24 12.30
N SER A 14 -11.08 -9.39 12.53
CA SER A 14 -11.02 -10.50 11.57
C SER A 14 -11.46 -11.82 12.20
N SER A 15 -12.27 -12.60 11.49
CA SER A 15 -12.66 -13.95 11.89
C SER A 15 -11.54 -14.98 11.74
N ARG A 16 -10.40 -14.60 11.16
CA ARG A 16 -9.20 -15.43 10.96
C ARG A 16 -7.96 -14.62 11.29
N LYS A 17 -6.93 -15.29 11.81
CA LYS A 17 -5.61 -14.70 12.03
C LYS A 17 -4.98 -14.23 10.71
N ILE A 18 -4.40 -13.04 10.73
CA ILE A 18 -3.63 -12.45 9.62
C ILE A 18 -2.17 -12.41 10.05
N GLU A 19 -1.39 -13.38 9.60
CA GLU A 19 -0.02 -13.64 10.09
C GLU A 19 0.97 -12.49 9.82
N LEU A 20 0.67 -11.62 8.84
CA LEU A 20 1.50 -10.45 8.53
C LEU A 20 1.32 -9.29 9.50
N LEU A 21 0.31 -9.34 10.38
CA LEU A 21 -0.06 -8.27 11.29
C LEU A 21 0.18 -8.67 12.75
N ASN A 22 0.56 -7.69 13.56
CA ASN A 22 0.62 -7.87 15.01
C ASN A 22 -0.79 -7.81 15.59
N GLU A 23 -1.19 -8.87 16.28
CA GLU A 23 -2.48 -8.97 16.95
C GLU A 23 -2.52 -8.04 18.18
N LEU A 24 -3.66 -7.40 18.38
CA LEU A 24 -3.91 -6.46 19.47
C LEU A 24 -5.06 -6.97 20.37
N ALA A 25 -5.20 -6.36 21.55
CA ALA A 25 -6.39 -6.51 22.36
C ALA A 25 -7.61 -5.91 21.63
N GLU A 26 -8.80 -6.31 22.05
CA GLU A 26 -10.07 -5.80 21.51
C GLU A 26 -10.15 -4.27 21.69
N PRO A 27 -10.33 -3.50 20.61
CA PRO A 27 -10.43 -2.06 20.67
C PRO A 27 -11.83 -1.62 21.13
N SER A 28 -11.96 -0.37 21.59
CA SER A 28 -13.25 0.24 21.93
C SER A 28 -14.19 0.42 20.73
N SER A 29 -13.64 0.48 19.51
CA SER A 29 -14.41 0.59 18.26
C SER A 29 -13.72 -0.16 17.13
N VAL A 30 -14.50 -0.65 16.18
CA VAL A 30 -14.04 -1.38 14.99
C VAL A 30 -14.45 -0.63 13.74
N ASP A 31 -13.47 -0.25 12.92
CA ASP A 31 -13.70 0.45 11.65
C ASP A 31 -14.01 -0.51 10.50
N LEU A 32 -13.47 -1.73 10.57
CA LEU A 32 -13.59 -2.74 9.53
C LEU A 32 -13.74 -4.14 10.14
N SER A 33 -14.85 -4.80 9.84
CA SER A 33 -15.09 -6.19 10.19
C SER A 33 -14.89 -7.09 8.98
N VAL A 34 -13.99 -8.07 9.10
CA VAL A 34 -13.62 -8.99 8.01
C VAL A 34 -14.01 -10.42 8.38
N THR A 35 -14.91 -11.00 7.60
CA THR A 35 -15.33 -12.40 7.73
C THR A 35 -14.73 -13.22 6.58
N TRP A 36 -13.97 -14.25 6.92
CA TRP A 36 -13.38 -15.19 5.96
C TRP A 36 -14.23 -16.44 5.86
N SER A 37 -14.48 -16.93 4.65
CA SER A 37 -15.26 -18.14 4.39
C SER A 37 -14.75 -18.89 3.17
N SER A 38 -14.74 -20.21 3.25
CA SER A 38 -14.51 -21.09 2.10
C SER A 38 -15.81 -21.52 1.39
N ALA A 39 -16.96 -21.14 1.96
CA ALA A 39 -18.28 -21.37 1.39
C ALA A 39 -18.90 -20.06 0.91
N GLN A 40 -19.85 -20.16 0.01
CA GLN A 40 -20.63 -18.99 -0.42
C GLN A 40 -21.35 -18.39 0.80
N VAL A 41 -21.13 -17.10 1.04
CA VAL A 41 -21.78 -16.37 2.13
C VAL A 41 -23.11 -15.85 1.62
N SER A 42 -24.20 -16.23 2.27
CA SER A 42 -25.48 -15.55 2.11
C SER A 42 -25.39 -14.21 2.83
N ILE A 43 -25.48 -13.12 2.07
CA ILE A 43 -25.67 -11.81 2.70
C ILE A 43 -27.11 -11.79 3.20
N PRO A 44 -27.35 -11.56 4.50
CA PRO A 44 -28.70 -11.53 5.03
C PRO A 44 -29.60 -10.58 4.22
N ASP A 45 -30.78 -11.05 3.84
CA ASP A 45 -31.89 -10.29 3.28
C ASP A 45 -31.76 -9.70 1.86
N VAL A 46 -30.77 -10.10 1.03
CA VAL A 46 -30.62 -9.49 -0.29
C VAL A 46 -30.29 -10.51 -1.39
N ALA A 47 -31.20 -10.66 -2.35
CA ALA A 47 -30.89 -11.26 -3.65
C ALA A 47 -30.16 -10.23 -4.52
N LEU A 48 -28.83 -10.21 -4.49
CA LEU A 48 -28.02 -9.24 -5.22
C LEU A 48 -27.82 -9.65 -6.68
N VAL A 49 -28.24 -8.78 -7.60
CA VAL A 49 -27.93 -8.92 -9.02
C VAL A 49 -26.68 -8.10 -9.34
N TRP A 50 -25.55 -8.78 -9.56
CA TRP A 50 -24.25 -8.17 -9.76
C TRP A 50 -24.08 -7.62 -11.17
N GLN A 51 -23.81 -6.31 -11.28
CA GLN A 51 -23.50 -5.63 -12.54
C GLN A 51 -21.97 -5.40 -12.64
N PRO A 52 -21.32 -5.74 -13.77
CA PRO A 52 -19.90 -5.49 -13.95
C PRO A 52 -19.63 -3.99 -14.07
N VAL A 53 -18.63 -3.51 -13.33
CA VAL A 53 -18.17 -2.11 -13.38
C VAL A 53 -16.88 -2.02 -14.20
N VAL A 54 -15.87 -2.83 -13.87
CA VAL A 54 -14.60 -2.87 -14.58
C VAL A 54 -13.91 -4.22 -14.40
N THR A 55 -13.19 -4.64 -15.43
CA THR A 55 -12.25 -5.78 -15.35
C THR A 55 -10.89 -5.31 -15.80
N ARG A 56 -9.85 -5.65 -15.01
CA ARG A 56 -8.46 -5.28 -15.29
C ARG A 56 -7.52 -6.47 -15.15
N GLN A 57 -6.66 -6.64 -16.15
CA GLN A 57 -5.56 -7.60 -16.07
C GLN A 57 -4.48 -7.06 -15.13
N LEU A 58 -4.12 -7.82 -14.10
CA LEU A 58 -3.07 -7.47 -13.13
C LEU A 58 -1.71 -8.05 -13.55
N SER A 59 -1.72 -9.23 -14.19
CA SER A 59 -0.55 -9.93 -14.68
C SER A 59 -0.99 -10.95 -15.74
N THR A 60 -0.06 -11.68 -16.34
CA THR A 60 -0.37 -12.78 -17.28
C THR A 60 -1.27 -13.87 -16.68
N LYS A 61 -1.24 -14.03 -15.35
CA LYS A 61 -1.99 -15.07 -14.60
C LYS A 61 -2.97 -14.50 -13.56
N GLY A 62 -3.20 -13.18 -13.53
CA GLY A 62 -4.03 -12.56 -12.52
C GLY A 62 -4.92 -11.45 -13.09
N ARG A 63 -6.19 -11.50 -12.75
CA ARG A 63 -7.21 -10.52 -13.14
C ARG A 63 -8.01 -10.07 -11.91
N ILE A 64 -8.43 -8.82 -11.91
CA ILE A 64 -9.39 -8.29 -10.96
C ILE A 64 -10.65 -7.85 -11.71
N SER A 65 -11.80 -8.25 -11.22
CA SER A 65 -13.10 -7.80 -11.71
C SER A 65 -13.85 -7.09 -10.59
N PHE A 66 -14.47 -5.97 -10.89
CA PHE A 66 -15.20 -5.14 -9.95
C PHE A 66 -16.68 -5.10 -10.37
N PHE A 67 -17.57 -5.35 -9.43
CA PHE A 67 -19.01 -5.39 -9.62
C PHE A 67 -19.71 -4.54 -8.57
N SER A 68 -20.91 -4.08 -8.91
CA SER A 68 -21.83 -3.43 -7.97
C SER A 68 -23.19 -4.10 -8.02
N ALA A 69 -23.94 -4.02 -6.93
CA ALA A 69 -25.34 -4.48 -6.87
C ALA A 69 -26.14 -3.51 -6.01
N GLU A 70 -27.29 -3.10 -6.49
CA GLU A 70 -28.21 -2.23 -5.77
C GLU A 70 -29.09 -3.03 -4.82
N SER A 71 -29.39 -2.46 -3.65
CA SER A 71 -30.31 -2.99 -2.68
C SER A 71 -31.06 -1.86 -1.96
N ALA A 72 -32.06 -2.18 -1.15
CA ALA A 72 -32.78 -1.20 -0.33
C ALA A 72 -31.86 -0.48 0.68
N SER A 73 -30.79 -1.12 1.15
CA SER A 73 -29.81 -0.56 2.09
C SER A 73 -28.67 0.21 1.41
N GLY A 74 -28.62 0.24 0.07
CA GLY A 74 -27.59 0.92 -0.71
C GLY A 74 -26.83 -0.01 -1.66
N ILE A 75 -25.64 0.44 -2.11
CA ILE A 75 -24.86 -0.25 -3.12
C ILE A 75 -23.84 -1.17 -2.47
N TYR A 76 -23.99 -2.47 -2.68
CA TYR A 76 -22.98 -3.48 -2.38
C TYR A 76 -21.92 -3.54 -3.46
N LEU A 77 -20.69 -3.83 -3.08
CA LEU A 77 -19.55 -3.92 -3.98
C LEU A 77 -18.92 -5.31 -3.90
N LYS A 78 -18.42 -5.81 -5.04
CA LYS A 78 -17.68 -7.07 -5.10
C LYS A 78 -16.42 -6.91 -5.94
N LEU A 79 -15.27 -7.29 -5.37
CA LEU A 79 -14.01 -7.47 -6.08
C LEU A 79 -13.73 -8.97 -6.19
N THR A 80 -13.45 -9.45 -7.39
CA THR A 80 -13.02 -10.84 -7.61
C THR A 80 -11.60 -10.83 -8.14
N PHE A 81 -10.69 -11.42 -7.38
CA PHE A 81 -9.30 -11.65 -7.75
C PHE A 81 -9.19 -13.06 -8.32
N ILE A 82 -8.89 -13.18 -9.59
CA ILE A 82 -8.60 -14.47 -10.24
C ILE A 82 -7.10 -14.70 -10.12
N THR A 83 -6.72 -15.78 -9.45
CA THR A 83 -5.32 -16.17 -9.21
C THR A 83 -5.00 -17.48 -9.91
N ALA A 84 -3.76 -17.93 -9.82
CA ALA A 84 -3.34 -19.24 -10.35
C ALA A 84 -3.89 -20.42 -9.52
N HIS A 85 -4.38 -20.17 -8.30
CA HIS A 85 -4.81 -21.17 -7.33
C HIS A 85 -6.33 -21.18 -7.09
N GLY A 86 -7.05 -20.28 -7.73
CA GLY A 86 -8.50 -20.13 -7.60
C GLY A 86 -8.94 -18.67 -7.48
N ASP A 87 -10.21 -18.48 -7.23
CA ASP A 87 -10.82 -17.16 -7.13
C ASP A 87 -10.97 -16.74 -5.67
N LEU A 88 -10.68 -15.46 -5.40
CA LEU A 88 -10.96 -14.83 -4.13
C LEU A 88 -11.91 -13.67 -4.38
N SER A 89 -13.11 -13.75 -3.81
CA SER A 89 -14.13 -12.70 -3.90
C SER A 89 -14.23 -11.94 -2.59
N VAL A 90 -14.24 -10.61 -2.68
CA VAL A 90 -14.36 -9.67 -1.57
C VAL A 90 -15.67 -8.91 -1.74
N LEU A 91 -16.64 -9.18 -0.87
CA LEU A 91 -17.91 -8.49 -0.83
C LEU A 91 -17.86 -7.42 0.24
N MET A 92 -18.46 -6.26 -0.02
CA MET A 92 -18.50 -5.12 0.89
C MET A 92 -19.93 -4.60 0.99
N ASP A 93 -20.36 -4.30 2.21
CA ASP A 93 -21.61 -3.61 2.47
C ASP A 93 -21.59 -2.16 1.93
N PRO A 94 -22.72 -1.45 1.86
CA PRO A 94 -22.80 -0.08 1.37
C PRO A 94 -21.85 0.89 2.11
N ASP A 95 -21.66 0.70 3.43
CA ASP A 95 -20.76 1.52 4.25
C ASP A 95 -19.30 1.09 4.18
N LYS A 96 -18.98 -0.03 3.54
CA LYS A 96 -17.66 -0.67 3.47
C LYS A 96 -17.08 -0.98 4.87
N LYS A 97 -17.96 -1.18 5.86
CA LYS A 97 -17.60 -1.55 7.25
C LYS A 97 -17.56 -3.05 7.44
N ASN A 98 -18.44 -3.78 6.77
CA ASN A 98 -18.46 -5.24 6.79
C ASN A 98 -17.97 -5.77 5.45
N VAL A 99 -16.99 -6.64 5.54
CA VAL A 99 -16.33 -7.25 4.38
C VAL A 99 -16.33 -8.76 4.54
N TRP A 100 -16.80 -9.46 3.52
CA TRP A 100 -16.76 -10.91 3.44
C TRP A 100 -15.76 -11.32 2.37
N ILE A 101 -14.80 -12.14 2.76
CA ILE A 101 -13.78 -12.68 1.86
C ILE A 101 -14.08 -14.16 1.65
N ILE A 102 -14.49 -14.49 0.43
CA ILE A 102 -14.81 -15.85 -0.01
C ILE A 102 -13.64 -16.34 -0.82
N HIS A 103 -13.06 -17.46 -0.44
CA HIS A 103 -11.88 -18.03 -1.08
C HIS A 103 -12.06 -19.52 -1.38
N SER A 104 -11.36 -20.02 -2.40
CA SER A 104 -11.24 -21.45 -2.62
C SER A 104 -10.36 -22.10 -1.54
N ASN A 105 -10.60 -23.36 -1.21
CA ASN A 105 -9.76 -24.12 -0.27
C ASN A 105 -8.34 -24.38 -0.79
N THR A 106 -8.09 -24.12 -2.07
CA THR A 106 -6.79 -24.29 -2.72
C THR A 106 -5.92 -23.04 -2.68
N GLU A 107 -6.46 -21.87 -2.29
CA GLU A 107 -5.66 -20.64 -2.22
C GLU A 107 -4.75 -20.66 -0.98
N PRO A 108 -3.41 -20.55 -1.15
CA PRO A 108 -2.48 -20.53 -0.04
C PRO A 108 -2.73 -19.39 0.94
N VAL A 109 -2.61 -19.65 2.24
CA VAL A 109 -2.80 -18.65 3.32
C VAL A 109 -1.89 -17.44 3.14
N SER A 110 -0.63 -17.65 2.74
CA SER A 110 0.33 -16.56 2.45
C SER A 110 -0.16 -15.63 1.34
N ASN A 111 -0.76 -16.19 0.28
CA ASN A 111 -1.33 -15.40 -0.82
C ASN A 111 -2.51 -14.56 -0.32
N MET A 112 -3.41 -15.17 0.47
CA MET A 112 -4.58 -14.48 1.03
C MET A 112 -4.15 -13.33 1.96
N ASN A 113 -3.17 -13.55 2.83
CA ASN A 113 -2.64 -12.52 3.73
C ASN A 113 -2.02 -11.36 2.93
N SER A 114 -1.21 -11.68 1.91
CA SER A 114 -0.57 -10.67 1.05
C SER A 114 -1.57 -9.87 0.23
N LEU A 115 -2.62 -10.52 -0.30
CA LEU A 115 -3.71 -9.84 -1.01
C LEU A 115 -4.49 -8.93 -0.08
N PHE A 116 -4.74 -9.39 1.16
CA PHE A 116 -5.50 -8.63 2.14
C PHE A 116 -4.79 -7.33 2.54
N VAL A 117 -3.56 -7.40 3.06
CA VAL A 117 -2.83 -6.21 3.54
C VAL A 117 -2.45 -5.23 2.41
N GLY A 118 -2.37 -5.71 1.17
CA GLY A 118 -2.08 -4.91 -0.01
C GLY A 118 -3.35 -4.55 -0.79
N SER A 119 -3.68 -5.36 -1.79
CA SER A 119 -4.71 -5.01 -2.78
C SER A 119 -6.11 -4.83 -2.20
N ILE A 120 -6.53 -5.67 -1.25
CA ILE A 120 -7.89 -5.61 -0.69
C ILE A 120 -8.06 -4.38 0.19
N LEU A 121 -7.19 -4.20 1.19
CA LEU A 121 -7.24 -3.01 2.07
C LEU A 121 -7.04 -1.72 1.27
N GLY A 122 -6.11 -1.72 0.29
CA GLY A 122 -5.94 -0.58 -0.58
C GLY A 122 -7.21 -0.22 -1.36
N CYS A 123 -7.92 -1.19 -1.93
CA CYS A 123 -9.21 -0.95 -2.60
C CYS A 123 -10.29 -0.44 -1.62
N ILE A 124 -10.39 -1.02 -0.42
CA ILE A 124 -11.34 -0.58 0.61
C ILE A 124 -11.09 0.87 1.02
N LEU A 125 -9.84 1.24 1.31
CA LEU A 125 -9.44 2.62 1.64
C LEU A 125 -9.82 3.59 0.50
N ARG A 126 -9.53 3.21 -0.74
CA ARG A 126 -9.87 4.01 -1.92
C ARG A 126 -11.38 4.21 -2.07
N LEU A 127 -12.17 3.15 -1.91
CA LEU A 127 -13.63 3.19 -1.97
C LEU A 127 -14.25 4.00 -0.82
N ARG A 128 -13.53 4.17 0.30
CA ARG A 128 -13.88 5.09 1.40
C ARG A 128 -13.43 6.53 1.16
N GLY A 129 -12.81 6.82 0.01
CA GLY A 129 -12.36 8.16 -0.36
C GLY A 129 -10.98 8.55 0.19
N THR A 130 -10.25 7.62 0.81
CA THR A 130 -8.90 7.89 1.33
C THR A 130 -7.89 7.99 0.20
N LEU A 131 -7.02 9.00 0.23
CA LEU A 131 -5.92 9.13 -0.73
C LEU A 131 -4.81 8.11 -0.42
N CYS A 132 -4.49 7.28 -1.41
CA CYS A 132 -3.42 6.30 -1.31
C CYS A 132 -2.47 6.44 -2.50
N LEU A 133 -1.17 6.56 -2.23
CA LEU A 133 -0.13 6.47 -3.26
C LEU A 133 0.53 5.09 -3.22
N HIS A 134 0.96 4.59 -4.36
CA HIS A 134 1.80 3.40 -4.42
C HIS A 134 3.23 3.78 -4.03
N GLY A 135 3.60 3.53 -2.78
CA GLY A 135 4.86 4.00 -2.23
C GLY A 135 5.28 3.32 -0.95
N SER A 136 6.54 3.56 -0.57
CA SER A 136 7.07 3.26 0.77
C SER A 136 7.17 4.56 1.57
N VAL A 137 7.08 4.48 2.89
CA VAL A 137 7.09 5.65 3.78
C VAL A 137 8.13 5.47 4.86
N ILE A 138 8.93 6.52 5.07
CA ILE A 138 10.02 6.53 6.04
C ILE A 138 9.79 7.68 7.01
N ASN A 139 10.06 7.46 8.28
CA ASN A 139 10.17 8.52 9.28
C ASN A 139 11.59 9.11 9.22
N ILE A 140 11.72 10.38 8.82
CA ILE A 140 12.97 11.14 8.88
C ILE A 140 12.72 12.35 9.76
N ASP A 141 13.40 12.41 10.89
CA ASP A 141 13.33 13.50 11.88
C ASP A 141 11.89 13.85 12.33
N GLY A 142 11.06 12.82 12.53
CA GLY A 142 9.66 13.00 12.98
C GLY A 142 8.68 13.37 11.87
N GLN A 143 9.10 13.39 10.62
CA GLN A 143 8.23 13.62 9.46
C GLN A 143 8.15 12.38 8.57
N ALA A 144 6.98 12.15 7.97
CA ALA A 144 6.80 11.13 6.97
C ALA A 144 7.39 11.59 5.63
N VAL A 145 8.25 10.78 5.03
CA VAL A 145 8.77 10.98 3.68
C VAL A 145 8.29 9.82 2.80
N ILE A 146 7.55 10.14 1.74
CA ILE A 146 7.03 9.15 0.81
C ILE A 146 7.99 8.96 -0.36
N LEU A 147 8.33 7.72 -0.63
CA LEU A 147 9.00 7.26 -1.86
C LEU A 147 7.94 6.70 -2.80
N THR A 148 7.75 7.30 -3.96
CA THR A 148 6.81 6.81 -4.98
C THR A 148 7.48 6.76 -6.35
N GLY A 149 6.80 6.23 -7.37
CA GLY A 149 7.34 6.07 -8.71
C GLY A 149 6.89 4.77 -9.38
N LYS A 150 7.33 4.53 -10.60
CA LYS A 150 6.96 3.37 -11.41
C LYS A 150 7.21 2.05 -10.67
N LYS A 151 6.51 0.99 -11.06
CA LYS A 151 6.77 -0.36 -10.56
C LYS A 151 8.23 -0.73 -10.82
N LYS A 152 8.90 -1.29 -9.80
CA LYS A 152 10.33 -1.66 -9.81
C LYS A 152 11.32 -0.48 -9.71
N SER A 153 10.89 0.72 -9.39
CA SER A 153 11.76 1.90 -9.23
C SER A 153 12.55 1.92 -7.90
N GLY A 154 12.68 0.84 -7.17
CA GLY A 154 13.53 0.77 -5.97
C GLY A 154 12.90 1.28 -4.66
N LYS A 155 11.61 1.64 -4.61
CA LYS A 155 10.94 2.15 -3.39
C LYS A 155 11.23 1.33 -2.13
N SER A 156 10.84 0.05 -2.14
CA SER A 156 11.07 -0.88 -1.03
C SER A 156 12.56 -1.09 -0.73
N THR A 157 13.41 -1.09 -1.75
CA THR A 157 14.87 -1.20 -1.62
C THR A 157 15.44 0.01 -0.87
N THR A 158 15.05 1.22 -1.26
CA THR A 158 15.47 2.46 -0.60
C THR A 158 14.93 2.55 0.83
N ALA A 159 13.66 2.15 1.07
CA ALA A 159 13.10 2.08 2.42
C ALA A 159 13.88 1.11 3.33
N THR A 160 14.30 -0.05 2.79
CA THR A 160 15.14 -1.00 3.53
C THR A 160 16.53 -0.42 3.82
N ALA A 161 17.13 0.30 2.86
CA ALA A 161 18.41 0.98 3.10
C ALA A 161 18.31 2.00 4.22
N PHE A 162 17.26 2.81 4.27
CA PHE A 162 16.99 3.73 5.38
C PHE A 162 16.81 2.98 6.71
N SER A 163 16.08 1.85 6.71
CA SER A 163 15.96 1.01 7.92
C SER A 163 17.33 0.53 8.43
N ARG A 164 18.25 0.17 7.52
CA ARG A 164 19.62 -0.23 7.86
C ARG A 164 20.50 0.94 8.35
N LEU A 165 20.16 2.16 7.96
CA LEU A 165 20.79 3.39 8.48
C LEU A 165 20.19 3.85 9.81
N GLY A 166 19.25 3.11 10.41
CA GLY A 166 18.63 3.41 11.71
C GLY A 166 17.35 4.24 11.63
N TYR A 167 16.88 4.62 10.45
CA TYR A 167 15.59 5.28 10.29
C TYR A 167 14.44 4.27 10.38
N LYS A 168 13.26 4.71 10.82
CA LYS A 168 12.09 3.84 10.94
C LYS A 168 11.24 3.91 9.66
N VAL A 169 10.76 2.76 9.21
CA VAL A 169 9.82 2.64 8.09
C VAL A 169 8.39 2.65 8.65
N MET A 170 7.47 3.35 8.00
CA MET A 170 6.06 3.43 8.38
C MET A 170 5.15 2.54 7.55
N ALA A 171 5.44 2.39 6.26
CA ALA A 171 4.66 1.58 5.34
C ALA A 171 5.47 1.16 4.12
N ASP A 172 5.08 0.06 3.51
CA ASP A 172 5.52 -0.35 2.18
C ASP A 172 4.32 -0.73 1.31
N ASP A 173 4.42 -0.58 0.01
CA ASP A 173 3.39 -0.79 -1.02
C ASP A 173 2.29 0.31 -1.05
N ILE A 174 1.74 0.75 0.09
CA ILE A 174 0.66 1.74 0.17
C ILE A 174 1.00 2.83 1.18
N ALA A 175 1.12 4.06 0.71
CA ALA A 175 1.19 5.26 1.54
C ALA A 175 -0.22 5.85 1.67
N VAL A 176 -0.80 5.74 2.86
CA VAL A 176 -2.16 6.22 3.18
C VAL A 176 -2.09 7.62 3.73
N ILE A 177 -2.75 8.57 3.06
CA ILE A 177 -2.66 10.00 3.35
C ILE A 177 -4.03 10.53 3.77
N ASN A 178 -4.09 11.13 4.95
CA ASN A 178 -5.26 11.84 5.47
C ASN A 178 -4.99 13.34 5.52
N GLU A 179 -5.99 14.14 5.15
CA GLU A 179 -5.98 15.59 5.33
C GLU A 179 -6.73 15.94 6.61
N VAL A 180 -6.06 16.62 7.54
CA VAL A 180 -6.61 17.05 8.83
C VAL A 180 -6.32 18.54 9.00
N ASN A 181 -7.34 19.37 9.08
CA ASN A 181 -7.23 20.82 9.21
C ASN A 181 -6.32 21.46 8.13
N GLY A 182 -6.35 20.87 6.93
CA GLY A 182 -5.57 21.31 5.79
C GLY A 182 -4.10 20.86 5.79
N ASP A 183 -3.61 20.15 6.80
CA ASP A 183 -2.31 19.46 6.81
C ASP A 183 -2.46 17.99 6.44
N PHE A 184 -1.38 17.42 5.90
CA PHE A 184 -1.38 16.03 5.42
C PHE A 184 -0.58 15.14 6.39
N PHE A 185 -1.19 14.02 6.76
CA PHE A 185 -0.60 13.01 7.63
C PHE A 185 -0.59 11.66 6.95
N VAL A 186 0.48 10.90 7.19
CA VAL A 186 0.60 9.54 6.66
C VAL A 186 0.32 8.54 7.79
N GLN A 187 -0.54 7.56 7.51
CA GLN A 187 -0.87 6.49 8.45
C GLN A 187 0.15 5.36 8.35
N PRO A 188 0.52 4.72 9.47
CA PRO A 188 1.39 3.55 9.46
C PRO A 188 0.68 2.34 8.82
N GLY A 189 1.44 1.55 8.08
CA GLY A 189 0.99 0.28 7.51
C GLY A 189 1.25 -0.89 8.47
N TYR A 190 2.13 -1.79 8.06
CA TYR A 190 2.52 -2.96 8.85
C TYR A 190 4.05 -3.17 8.80
N ALA A 191 4.58 -3.88 9.81
CA ALA A 191 6.01 -3.94 10.10
C ALA A 191 6.79 -4.87 9.15
N LYS A 192 6.51 -4.85 7.85
CA LYS A 192 7.24 -5.65 6.86
C LYS A 192 7.46 -4.86 5.58
N VAL A 193 8.58 -5.15 4.90
CA VAL A 193 8.91 -4.61 3.57
C VAL A 193 9.04 -5.77 2.59
N ARG A 194 8.49 -5.59 1.39
CA ARG A 194 8.57 -6.60 0.34
C ARG A 194 9.81 -6.41 -0.53
N LEU A 195 10.71 -7.37 -0.49
CA LEU A 195 11.95 -7.37 -1.26
C LEU A 195 11.97 -8.45 -2.34
N ARG A 196 12.69 -8.16 -3.43
CA ARG A 196 13.03 -9.09 -4.49
C ARG A 196 14.36 -9.79 -4.18
N PRO A 197 14.73 -10.86 -4.93
CA PRO A 197 15.97 -11.58 -4.69
C PRO A 197 17.21 -10.69 -4.64
N GLN A 198 17.44 -9.86 -5.66
CA GLN A 198 18.63 -9.02 -5.73
C GLN A 198 18.80 -8.06 -4.54
N PRO A 199 17.81 -7.26 -4.09
CA PRO A 199 17.91 -6.52 -2.83
C PRO A 199 18.10 -7.41 -1.60
N LEU A 200 17.48 -8.60 -1.56
CA LEU A 200 17.68 -9.53 -0.44
C LEU A 200 19.13 -9.96 -0.32
N GLU A 201 19.78 -10.33 -1.43
CA GLU A 201 21.19 -10.71 -1.47
C GLU A 201 22.12 -9.57 -1.00
N VAL A 202 21.77 -8.31 -1.33
CA VAL A 202 22.56 -7.13 -0.91
C VAL A 202 22.41 -6.83 0.57
N PHE A 203 21.18 -6.89 1.12
CA PHE A 203 20.93 -6.54 2.52
C PHE A 203 21.13 -7.72 3.48
N TYR A 204 21.09 -8.96 2.99
CA TYR A 204 21.16 -10.18 3.78
C TYR A 204 22.07 -11.24 3.09
N PRO A 205 23.37 -10.94 2.91
CA PRO A 205 24.29 -11.78 2.11
C PRO A 205 24.51 -13.18 2.69
N GLU A 206 24.33 -13.35 4.00
CA GLU A 206 24.67 -14.61 4.69
C GLU A 206 23.58 -15.70 4.59
N ASN A 207 22.45 -15.44 3.90
CA ASN A 207 21.33 -16.37 3.75
C ASN A 207 20.82 -17.03 5.05
N THR A 208 21.12 -16.42 6.22
CA THR A 208 20.79 -16.95 7.55
C THR A 208 19.37 -16.61 8.00
N TYR A 209 18.61 -15.89 7.17
CA TYR A 209 17.28 -15.41 7.52
C TYR A 209 16.20 -16.22 6.81
N GLU A 210 15.27 -16.77 7.59
CA GLU A 210 14.01 -17.26 7.05
C GLU A 210 13.08 -16.10 6.73
N PHE A 211 12.72 -15.96 5.45
CA PHE A 211 11.81 -14.91 4.99
C PHE A 211 10.47 -15.50 4.56
N ASP A 212 9.40 -14.92 5.04
CA ASP A 212 8.04 -15.26 4.58
C ASP A 212 7.88 -14.97 3.08
N SER A 213 7.30 -15.90 2.35
CA SER A 213 6.96 -15.68 0.94
C SER A 213 5.82 -14.70 0.80
N VAL A 214 5.96 -13.70 -0.09
CA VAL A 214 4.88 -12.75 -0.41
C VAL A 214 3.73 -13.48 -1.11
N TYR A 215 4.09 -14.30 -2.11
CA TYR A 215 3.17 -15.17 -2.83
C TYR A 215 3.86 -16.50 -3.11
N SER A 216 3.11 -17.59 -3.08
CA SER A 216 3.62 -18.96 -3.33
C SER A 216 4.31 -19.14 -4.70
N HIS A 217 4.00 -18.28 -5.67
CA HIS A 217 4.51 -18.33 -7.05
C HIS A 217 5.49 -17.19 -7.40
N ARG A 218 6.02 -16.45 -6.42
CA ARG A 218 6.95 -15.33 -6.64
C ARG A 218 8.13 -15.41 -5.69
N ASP A 219 9.30 -15.03 -6.19
CA ASP A 219 10.56 -15.03 -5.44
C ASP A 219 10.68 -13.86 -4.44
N SER A 220 9.70 -12.95 -4.41
CA SER A 220 9.69 -11.84 -3.46
C SER A 220 9.39 -12.33 -2.06
N LYS A 221 10.12 -11.81 -1.07
CA LYS A 221 10.01 -12.16 0.33
C LYS A 221 9.65 -10.94 1.18
N TYR A 222 9.05 -11.18 2.34
CA TYR A 222 8.88 -10.17 3.37
C TYR A 222 10.12 -10.10 4.26
N SER A 223 10.70 -8.92 4.39
CA SER A 223 11.68 -8.58 5.40
C SER A 223 10.97 -7.93 6.58
N ASP A 224 11.18 -8.45 7.78
CA ASP A 224 10.60 -7.93 9.01
C ASP A 224 11.35 -6.67 9.45
N LEU A 225 10.60 -5.64 9.84
CA LEU A 225 11.10 -4.35 10.33
C LEU A 225 11.24 -4.31 11.86
N LYS A 226 11.50 -5.45 12.53
CA LYS A 226 11.68 -5.51 13.99
C LYS A 226 12.56 -4.37 14.50
N GLY A 227 12.02 -3.52 15.41
CA GLY A 227 12.71 -2.36 15.95
C GLY A 227 12.83 -1.15 15.02
N SER A 228 12.64 -1.33 13.71
CA SER A 228 12.73 -0.26 12.69
C SER A 228 11.36 0.13 12.11
N PHE A 229 10.27 -0.22 12.77
CA PHE A 229 8.91 0.18 12.38
C PHE A 229 8.43 1.38 13.21
N HIS A 230 7.79 2.35 12.55
CA HIS A 230 7.12 3.47 13.19
C HIS A 230 5.61 3.29 13.07
N ASN A 231 4.90 3.19 14.18
CA ASN A 231 3.51 2.76 14.27
C ASN A 231 2.50 3.86 14.59
N THR A 232 2.91 5.14 14.52
CA THR A 232 2.02 6.29 14.73
C THR A 232 1.96 7.19 13.50
N PRO A 233 0.85 7.91 13.28
CA PRO A 233 0.74 8.85 12.16
C PRO A 233 1.78 9.97 12.27
N LEU A 234 2.35 10.37 11.13
CA LEU A 234 3.26 11.50 11.04
C LEU A 234 2.81 12.51 9.99
N ARG A 235 3.14 13.79 10.22
CA ARG A 235 2.95 14.84 9.24
C ARG A 235 3.81 14.55 8.01
N LEU A 236 3.22 14.72 6.82
CA LEU A 236 3.92 14.52 5.55
C LEU A 236 4.86 15.68 5.27
N GLY A 237 6.17 15.41 5.26
CA GLY A 237 7.22 16.40 5.02
C GLY A 237 7.62 16.52 3.55
N ALA A 238 7.74 15.41 2.82
CA ALA A 238 8.14 15.41 1.42
C ALA A 238 7.68 14.16 0.68
N ILE A 239 7.63 14.26 -0.66
CA ILE A 239 7.40 13.14 -1.58
C ILE A 239 8.53 13.10 -2.61
N TYR A 240 9.22 11.96 -2.70
CA TYR A 240 10.23 11.72 -3.74
C TYR A 240 9.70 10.76 -4.80
N LEU A 241 9.74 11.22 -6.04
CA LEU A 241 9.46 10.44 -7.25
C LEU A 241 10.76 9.77 -7.70
N LEU A 242 10.86 8.47 -7.48
CA LEU A 242 12.02 7.68 -7.84
C LEU A 242 12.06 7.45 -9.36
N SER A 243 13.13 7.91 -10.00
CA SER A 243 13.34 7.85 -11.45
C SER A 243 14.71 7.31 -11.78
N GLU A 244 14.76 6.17 -12.48
CA GLU A 244 16.01 5.65 -13.03
C GLU A 244 16.48 6.54 -14.17
N THR A 245 17.78 6.83 -14.22
CA THR A 245 18.44 7.58 -15.30
C THR A 245 19.79 6.95 -15.64
N GLU A 246 20.19 7.07 -16.90
CA GLU A 246 21.54 6.76 -17.36
C GLU A 246 22.43 8.01 -17.38
N GLU A 247 21.85 9.20 -17.17
CA GLU A 247 22.57 10.45 -17.00
C GLU A 247 23.45 10.37 -15.75
N THR A 248 24.58 11.05 -15.76
CA THR A 248 25.50 11.18 -14.61
C THR A 248 26.18 9.88 -14.13
N ASP A 249 26.40 8.88 -15.01
CA ASP A 249 27.03 7.59 -14.65
C ASP A 249 26.40 6.92 -13.41
N GLY A 250 25.10 7.17 -13.20
CA GLY A 250 24.34 6.59 -12.10
C GLY A 250 24.50 7.30 -10.76
N VAL A 251 25.20 8.44 -10.68
CA VAL A 251 25.30 9.25 -9.46
C VAL A 251 23.93 9.83 -9.11
N PRO A 252 23.40 9.58 -7.90
CA PRO A 252 22.07 10.05 -7.52
C PRO A 252 22.03 11.58 -7.34
N PHE A 253 20.93 12.23 -7.75
CA PHE A 253 20.68 13.65 -7.53
C PHE A 253 19.18 13.94 -7.37
N VAL A 254 18.86 15.05 -6.67
CA VAL A 254 17.51 15.54 -6.48
C VAL A 254 17.23 16.71 -7.43
N LYS A 255 16.03 16.66 -8.06
CA LYS A 255 15.52 17.74 -8.91
C LYS A 255 14.11 18.11 -8.47
N SER A 256 13.83 19.41 -8.33
CA SER A 256 12.49 19.89 -8.03
C SER A 256 11.52 19.60 -9.18
N THR A 257 10.29 19.22 -8.86
CA THR A 257 9.21 19.13 -9.85
C THR A 257 8.64 20.51 -10.13
N SER A 258 8.15 20.70 -11.35
CA SER A 258 7.44 21.91 -11.76
C SER A 258 5.96 21.62 -12.00
N ALA A 259 5.42 22.03 -13.15
CA ALA A 259 4.00 21.88 -13.48
C ALA A 259 3.50 20.41 -13.52
N GLU A 260 4.38 19.45 -13.78
CA GLU A 260 4.02 18.03 -13.89
C GLU A 260 3.77 17.31 -12.55
N ARG A 261 4.12 17.93 -11.40
CA ARG A 261 3.99 17.28 -10.07
C ARG A 261 2.62 16.67 -9.79
N LEU A 262 1.55 17.38 -10.18
CA LEU A 262 0.17 16.90 -10.00
C LEU A 262 -0.12 15.67 -10.86
N VAL A 263 0.32 15.67 -12.10
CA VAL A 263 0.18 14.53 -13.03
C VAL A 263 0.96 13.33 -12.53
N GLN A 264 2.18 13.56 -12.02
CA GLN A 264 3.03 12.51 -11.46
C GLN A 264 2.42 11.91 -10.19
N LEU A 265 1.88 12.71 -9.28
CA LEU A 265 1.17 12.23 -8.11
C LEU A 265 -0.05 11.40 -8.52
N HIS A 266 -0.87 11.89 -9.45
CA HIS A 266 -2.05 11.18 -9.93
C HIS A 266 -1.68 9.83 -10.58
N SER A 267 -0.60 9.79 -11.37
CA SER A 267 -0.12 8.55 -12.02
C SER A 267 0.35 7.49 -11.02
N ASN A 268 0.70 7.91 -9.80
CA ASN A 268 1.18 7.03 -8.74
C ASN A 268 0.10 6.74 -7.67
N THR A 269 -1.17 7.14 -7.90
CA THR A 269 -2.25 6.75 -6.99
C THR A 269 -2.51 5.25 -7.04
N PHE A 270 -2.79 4.69 -5.86
CA PHE A 270 -3.09 3.26 -5.72
C PHE A 270 -4.53 2.96 -6.16
N ALA A 271 -4.73 1.88 -6.91
CA ALA A 271 -6.05 1.31 -7.26
C ALA A 271 -7.11 2.32 -7.76
N GLY A 272 -6.72 3.37 -8.50
CA GLY A 272 -7.65 4.39 -9.03
C GLY A 272 -8.76 3.83 -9.93
N TYR A 273 -8.64 2.58 -10.39
CA TYR A 273 -9.63 1.90 -11.23
C TYR A 273 -10.94 1.54 -10.50
N VAL A 274 -10.94 1.47 -9.15
CA VAL A 274 -12.16 1.20 -8.38
C VAL A 274 -13.00 2.45 -8.11
N LEU A 275 -12.48 3.64 -8.41
CA LEU A 275 -13.12 4.91 -8.09
C LEU A 275 -14.19 5.28 -9.13
N SER A 276 -15.32 5.78 -8.64
CA SER A 276 -16.33 6.47 -9.44
C SER A 276 -15.79 7.80 -9.98
N THR A 277 -16.46 8.37 -10.98
CA THR A 277 -16.12 9.69 -11.53
C THR A 277 -16.12 10.78 -10.46
N GLY A 278 -17.08 10.76 -9.53
CA GLY A 278 -17.15 11.71 -8.41
C GLY A 278 -15.96 11.59 -7.46
N GLN A 279 -15.58 10.37 -7.10
CA GLN A 279 -14.42 10.09 -6.26
C GLN A 279 -13.10 10.51 -6.93
N ARG A 280 -12.93 10.28 -8.24
CA ARG A 280 -11.75 10.74 -9.00
C ARG A 280 -11.63 12.27 -9.02
N LYS A 281 -12.75 12.98 -9.17
CA LYS A 281 -12.76 14.46 -9.08
C LYS A 281 -12.35 14.95 -7.69
N ALA A 282 -12.86 14.33 -6.62
CA ALA A 282 -12.49 14.66 -5.25
C ALA A 282 -11.00 14.39 -4.98
N GLU A 283 -10.49 13.24 -5.42
CA GLU A 283 -9.07 12.89 -5.34
C GLU A 283 -8.19 13.92 -6.05
N PHE A 284 -8.53 14.30 -7.29
CA PHE A 284 -7.74 15.25 -8.06
C PHE A 284 -7.65 16.61 -7.35
N LYS A 285 -8.75 17.08 -6.73
CA LYS A 285 -8.75 18.29 -5.89
C LYS A 285 -7.84 18.13 -4.67
N MET A 286 -7.86 16.97 -4.00
CA MET A 286 -7.00 16.69 -2.85
C MET A 286 -5.53 16.65 -3.25
N LEU A 287 -5.19 16.00 -4.37
CA LEU A 287 -3.83 16.00 -4.92
C LEU A 287 -3.35 17.41 -5.29
N GLY A 288 -4.24 18.26 -5.79
CA GLY A 288 -3.94 19.68 -6.04
C GLY A 288 -3.51 20.39 -4.76
N ARG A 289 -4.30 20.30 -3.67
CA ARG A 289 -3.94 20.89 -2.37
C ARG A 289 -2.65 20.30 -1.81
N LEU A 290 -2.49 18.97 -1.88
CA LEU A 290 -1.27 18.29 -1.46
C LEU A 290 -0.04 18.84 -2.18
N SER A 291 -0.10 18.93 -3.51
CA SER A 291 1.02 19.38 -4.35
C SER A 291 1.44 20.84 -4.11
N LEU A 292 0.57 21.65 -3.54
CA LEU A 292 0.88 23.04 -3.17
C LEU A 292 1.53 23.15 -1.78
N LYS A 293 1.23 22.22 -0.88
CA LYS A 293 1.70 22.26 0.53
C LYS A 293 2.92 21.40 0.79
N VAL A 294 3.07 20.29 0.09
CA VAL A 294 4.12 19.31 0.33
C VAL A 294 5.12 19.35 -0.83
N PRO A 295 6.42 19.47 -0.54
CA PRO A 295 7.47 19.37 -1.55
C PRO A 295 7.40 18.02 -2.30
N VAL A 296 7.32 18.09 -3.63
CA VAL A 296 7.37 16.92 -4.52
C VAL A 296 8.60 17.06 -5.39
N LYS A 297 9.52 16.12 -5.31
CA LYS A 297 10.83 16.17 -5.97
C LYS A 297 11.13 14.87 -6.69
N TYR A 298 11.93 14.90 -7.74
CA TYR A 298 12.51 13.71 -8.34
C TYR A 298 13.79 13.32 -7.61
N LEU A 299 13.96 12.03 -7.34
CA LEU A 299 15.25 11.42 -7.03
C LEU A 299 15.69 10.60 -8.26
N HIS A 300 16.66 11.11 -8.99
CA HIS A 300 17.27 10.42 -10.13
C HIS A 300 18.45 9.58 -9.65
N PHE A 301 18.62 8.38 -10.20
CA PHE A 301 19.70 7.46 -9.84
C PHE A 301 19.91 6.38 -10.90
N GLY A 302 21.11 5.79 -10.92
CA GLY A 302 21.43 4.64 -11.76
C GLY A 302 20.91 3.31 -11.20
N ARG A 303 20.79 2.33 -12.06
CA ARG A 303 20.18 1.01 -11.79
C ARG A 303 21.08 0.07 -10.94
N ASN A 304 21.87 0.60 -10.05
CA ASN A 304 22.80 -0.17 -9.23
C ASN A 304 22.34 -0.19 -7.75
N VAL A 305 21.81 -1.33 -7.30
CA VAL A 305 21.37 -1.53 -5.90
C VAL A 305 22.47 -1.24 -4.89
N LYS A 306 23.77 -1.46 -5.23
CA LYS A 306 24.90 -1.18 -4.33
C LYS A 306 25.05 0.31 -4.02
N LEU A 307 24.51 1.19 -4.86
CA LEU A 307 24.54 2.65 -4.68
C LEU A 307 23.35 3.18 -3.87
N VAL A 308 22.48 2.33 -3.36
CA VAL A 308 21.25 2.73 -2.65
C VAL A 308 21.54 3.59 -1.41
N TYR A 309 22.65 3.38 -0.72
CA TYR A 309 23.05 4.21 0.43
C TYR A 309 23.44 5.63 0.01
N GLN A 310 24.02 5.80 -1.18
CA GLN A 310 24.27 7.13 -1.74
C GLN A 310 22.96 7.86 -2.06
N GLN A 311 21.94 7.15 -2.56
CA GLN A 311 20.59 7.72 -2.76
C GLN A 311 20.02 8.24 -1.44
N CYS A 312 20.16 7.46 -0.35
CA CYS A 312 19.73 7.88 0.99
C CYS A 312 20.48 9.16 1.44
N GLY A 313 21.80 9.22 1.23
CA GLY A 313 22.61 10.40 1.58
C GLY A 313 22.16 11.66 0.85
N VAL A 314 21.95 11.58 -0.47
CA VAL A 314 21.46 12.70 -1.29
C VAL A 314 20.09 13.19 -0.84
N MET A 315 19.18 12.28 -0.46
CA MET A 315 17.87 12.65 0.09
C MET A 315 17.98 13.35 1.43
N LEU A 316 18.83 12.87 2.34
CA LEU A 316 19.05 13.49 3.67
C LEU A 316 19.62 14.89 3.54
N ASP A 317 20.58 15.09 2.61
CA ASP A 317 21.17 16.41 2.38
C ASP A 317 20.18 17.38 1.74
N ASP A 318 19.28 16.90 0.88
CA ASP A 318 18.22 17.72 0.31
C ASP A 318 17.16 18.12 1.34
N LEU A 319 16.78 17.20 2.23
CA LEU A 319 15.82 17.48 3.31
C LEU A 319 16.34 18.54 4.29
N LYS A 320 17.64 18.50 4.65
CA LYS A 320 18.28 19.52 5.52
C LYS A 320 18.25 20.92 4.92
N LYS A 321 18.24 21.06 3.59
CA LYS A 321 18.16 22.35 2.89
C LYS A 321 16.75 22.93 2.83
N THR A 322 15.75 22.12 3.17
CA THR A 322 14.32 22.47 3.02
C THR A 322 13.70 22.91 4.35
N VAL A 323 14.42 22.72 5.48
CA VAL A 323 14.13 23.22 6.82
C VAL A 323 14.81 24.57 6.97
#